data_98ffa0424a2e50c983ed7f77de4e8c79
#
_entry.id   98ffa0424a2e50c983ed7f77de4e8c79
#
_cell.length_a   1.000
_cell.length_b   1.000
_cell.length_c   1.000
_cell.angle_alpha   90.00
_cell.angle_beta   90.00
_cell.angle_gamma   90.00
#
_symmetry.space_group_name_H-M   'P 1'
#
loop_
_entity.id
_entity.type
_entity.pdbx_description
1 polymer ?
#
loop_
_entity_poly.entity_id
_entity_poly.type
_entity_poly.pdbx_seq_one_letter_code
_entity_poly.pdbx_strand_id
1 'polypeptide(L)'
;MNGNQAKKYATVDGSKIIVTSPYGVSWNGEHFTILAVRQRTGKDNLYFLRLDRMEQVKILAERREGWETAKKLINAGFSGVPKNRSYMQTKLKVATNFIPSAIEKFGNDIVAIPIDAKFSAVTINAAPTPEIYLWMRKFHPCIEILFPEDAEQKLRNYFSEIAKGNHVFPPYV
;
A
#
# COMPACT_ATOMS: atom_id res chain seq x y z
N MET A 1 15.62 30.99 13.75
CA MET A 1 14.59 29.90 13.76
C MET A 1 14.02 29.79 12.37
N ASN A 2 14.55 28.87 11.57
CA ASN A 2 14.15 28.73 10.18
C ASN A 2 12.81 27.99 10.09
N GLY A 3 11.75 28.72 9.87
CA GLY A 3 10.45 28.17 9.60
C GLY A 3 10.51 27.31 8.35
N ASN A 4 10.19 26.02 8.51
CA ASN A 4 10.11 25.04 7.46
C ASN A 4 9.09 25.51 6.40
N GLN A 5 9.58 26.16 5.33
CA GLN A 5 8.74 26.57 4.21
C GLN A 5 8.16 25.33 3.56
N ALA A 6 6.92 25.11 3.82
CA ALA A 6 6.19 24.01 3.27
C ALA A 6 5.89 24.25 1.79
N LYS A 7 6.24 23.29 0.94
CA LYS A 7 6.14 23.40 -0.52
C LYS A 7 4.87 22.73 -1.02
N LYS A 8 4.07 23.42 -1.81
CA LYS A 8 2.96 22.83 -2.56
C LYS A 8 3.44 22.43 -3.95
N TYR A 9 2.96 21.32 -4.45
CA TYR A 9 3.24 20.86 -5.81
C TYR A 9 1.97 20.87 -6.64
N ALA A 10 2.11 21.30 -7.89
CA ALA A 10 1.05 21.25 -8.87
C ALA A 10 1.38 20.18 -9.92
N THR A 11 0.41 19.32 -10.25
CA THR A 11 0.51 18.41 -11.37
C THR A 11 -0.50 18.77 -12.44
N VAL A 12 -0.15 18.55 -13.68
CA VAL A 12 -1.06 18.70 -14.82
C VAL A 12 -1.46 17.32 -15.29
N ASP A 13 -2.74 16.98 -15.22
CA ASP A 13 -3.32 15.79 -15.84
C ASP A 13 -4.33 16.28 -16.87
N GLY A 14 -3.98 16.07 -18.13
CA GLY A 14 -4.74 16.58 -19.26
C GLY A 14 -4.84 18.11 -19.31
N SER A 15 -5.85 18.71 -18.76
CA SER A 15 -6.06 20.15 -18.66
C SER A 15 -6.19 20.66 -17.22
N LYS A 16 -5.92 19.80 -16.22
CA LYS A 16 -6.15 20.14 -14.81
C LYS A 16 -4.86 20.29 -14.03
N ILE A 17 -4.62 21.46 -13.51
CA ILE A 17 -3.59 21.71 -12.50
C ILE A 17 -4.11 21.24 -11.15
N ILE A 18 -3.36 20.35 -10.48
CA ILE A 18 -3.69 19.87 -9.14
C ILE A 18 -2.73 20.52 -8.15
N VAL A 19 -3.26 21.35 -7.27
CA VAL A 19 -2.50 21.95 -6.15
C VAL A 19 -2.65 21.07 -4.93
N THR A 20 -1.53 20.63 -4.35
CA THR A 20 -1.53 19.70 -3.21
C THR A 20 -0.42 20.02 -2.22
N SER A 21 -0.58 19.55 -0.98
CA SER A 21 0.42 19.63 0.08
C SER A 21 1.06 18.23 0.26
N PRO A 22 2.31 18.02 -0.18
CA PRO A 22 2.97 16.71 -0.06
C PRO A 22 3.48 16.50 1.36
N TYR A 23 3.41 15.25 1.86
CA TYR A 23 3.79 14.88 3.21
C TYR A 23 4.66 13.64 3.33
N GLY A 24 4.67 12.80 2.33
CA GLY A 24 5.50 11.60 2.34
C GLY A 24 5.75 11.05 0.96
N VAL A 25 6.84 10.30 0.82
CA VAL A 25 7.18 9.55 -0.39
C VAL A 25 7.36 8.10 0.01
N SER A 26 6.82 7.20 -0.76
CA SER A 26 6.96 5.76 -0.57
C SER A 26 7.30 5.08 -1.89
N TRP A 27 8.07 4.01 -1.80
CA TRP A 27 8.39 3.09 -2.88
C TRP A 27 7.58 1.80 -2.71
N ASN A 28 6.86 1.37 -3.73
CA ASN A 28 6.03 0.15 -3.67
C ASN A 28 6.65 -1.05 -4.41
N GLY A 29 7.91 -0.98 -4.80
CA GLY A 29 8.60 -1.99 -5.59
C GLY A 29 8.65 -1.70 -7.09
N GLU A 30 7.82 -0.80 -7.60
CA GLU A 30 7.73 -0.47 -9.03
C GLU A 30 7.87 1.04 -9.31
N HIS A 31 7.30 1.88 -8.46
CA HIS A 31 7.30 3.32 -8.63
C HIS A 31 7.21 4.06 -7.30
N PHE A 32 7.66 5.31 -7.31
CA PHE A 32 7.47 6.21 -6.19
C PHE A 32 6.06 6.81 -6.18
N THR A 33 5.46 6.85 -5.00
CA THR A 33 4.17 7.47 -4.75
C THR A 33 4.31 8.55 -3.69
N ILE A 34 3.75 9.73 -3.97
CA ILE A 34 3.68 10.83 -3.02
C ILE A 34 2.33 10.80 -2.31
N LEU A 35 2.36 10.79 -0.98
CA LEU A 35 1.21 11.13 -0.16
C LEU A 35 1.05 12.64 -0.15
N ALA A 36 -0.10 13.11 -0.61
CA ALA A 36 -0.43 14.52 -0.62
C ALA A 36 -1.85 14.76 -0.09
N VAL A 37 -2.07 15.95 0.48
CA VAL A 37 -3.39 16.42 0.90
C VAL A 37 -3.80 17.57 -0.01
N ARG A 38 -5.04 17.55 -0.45
CA ARG A 38 -5.69 18.67 -1.13
C ARG A 38 -6.89 19.11 -0.33
N GLN A 39 -6.89 20.35 0.10
CA GLN A 39 -8.07 20.94 0.70
C GLN A 39 -9.03 21.42 -0.41
N ARG A 40 -10.24 20.93 -0.37
CA ARG A 40 -11.30 21.34 -1.28
C ARG A 40 -12.58 21.54 -0.49
N THR A 41 -13.17 22.73 -0.58
CA THR A 41 -14.42 23.08 0.13
C THR A 41 -14.37 22.80 1.65
N GLY A 42 -13.22 23.13 2.29
CA GLY A 42 -13.03 22.94 3.74
C GLY A 42 -12.82 21.50 4.20
N LYS A 43 -12.69 20.55 3.26
CA LYS A 43 -12.39 19.12 3.57
C LYS A 43 -11.04 18.73 3.01
N ASP A 44 -10.26 18.04 3.84
CA ASP A 44 -9.02 17.44 3.43
C ASP A 44 -9.28 16.16 2.63
N ASN A 45 -8.69 16.06 1.44
CA ASN A 45 -8.71 14.85 0.64
C ASN A 45 -7.30 14.33 0.47
N LEU A 46 -7.11 13.03 0.71
CA LEU A 46 -5.84 12.34 0.50
C LEU A 46 -5.67 11.97 -0.96
N TYR A 47 -4.48 12.24 -1.48
CA TYR A 47 -4.06 11.87 -2.83
C TYR A 47 -2.79 11.04 -2.76
N PHE A 48 -2.75 10.03 -3.61
CA PHE A 48 -1.59 9.18 -3.85
C PHE A 48 -1.14 9.43 -5.29
N LEU A 49 -0.10 10.22 -5.43
CA LEU A 49 0.34 10.70 -6.74
C LEU A 49 1.59 9.94 -7.15
N ARG A 50 1.55 9.29 -8.30
CA ARG A 50 2.72 8.61 -8.88
C ARG A 50 3.71 9.66 -9.39
N LEU A 51 4.97 9.55 -8.94
CA LEU A 51 6.02 10.51 -9.28
C LEU A 51 6.35 10.49 -10.79
N ASP A 52 6.34 9.29 -11.38
CA ASP A 52 6.62 9.07 -12.81
C ASP A 52 5.53 9.58 -13.76
N ARG A 53 4.37 9.98 -13.22
CA ARG A 53 3.26 10.56 -13.99
C ARG A 53 3.11 12.07 -13.79
N MET A 54 4.05 12.70 -13.11
CA MET A 54 4.02 14.13 -12.85
C MET A 54 4.80 14.88 -13.92
N GLU A 55 4.16 15.88 -14.48
CA GLU A 55 4.77 16.82 -15.42
C GLU A 55 4.65 18.26 -14.89
N GLN A 56 5.59 19.10 -15.26
CA GLN A 56 5.58 20.54 -14.96
C GLN A 56 5.37 20.86 -13.48
N VAL A 57 6.00 20.12 -12.59
CA VAL A 57 5.89 20.31 -11.13
C VAL A 57 6.44 21.69 -10.75
N LYS A 58 5.64 22.47 -10.05
CA LYS A 58 6.02 23.80 -9.53
C LYS A 58 5.85 23.85 -8.02
N ILE A 59 6.79 24.50 -7.36
CA ILE A 59 6.72 24.79 -5.94
C ILE A 59 6.01 26.13 -5.78
N LEU A 60 4.97 26.16 -4.96
CA LEU A 60 4.21 27.36 -4.65
C LEU A 60 4.70 28.00 -3.33
N ALA A 61 4.44 29.28 -3.16
CA ALA A 61 4.84 30.04 -1.95
C ALA A 61 3.92 29.74 -0.74
N GLU A 62 2.72 29.22 -1.00
CA GLU A 62 1.74 28.93 0.04
C GLU A 62 2.19 27.82 0.96
N ARG A 63 1.75 27.89 2.21
CA ARG A 63 2.02 26.84 3.21
C ARG A 63 1.24 25.56 2.91
N ARG A 64 1.81 24.43 3.29
CA ARG A 64 1.11 23.13 3.24
C ARG A 64 -0.09 23.14 4.20
N GLU A 65 -1.15 22.47 3.79
CA GLU A 65 -2.40 22.31 4.54
C GLU A 65 -2.72 20.83 4.74
N GLY A 66 -3.50 20.51 5.81
CA GLY A 66 -3.97 19.15 6.04
C GLY A 66 -2.95 18.24 6.75
N TRP A 67 -2.04 18.82 7.56
CA TRP A 67 -1.06 18.04 8.32
C TRP A 67 -1.69 16.97 9.21
N GLU A 68 -2.78 17.29 9.95
CA GLU A 68 -3.40 16.33 10.85
C GLU A 68 -4.00 15.13 10.12
N THR A 69 -4.49 15.33 8.91
CA THR A 69 -4.98 14.26 8.04
C THR A 69 -3.83 13.38 7.52
N ALA A 70 -2.74 14.00 7.07
CA ALA A 70 -1.55 13.28 6.61
C ALA A 70 -0.86 12.52 7.74
N LYS A 71 -0.73 13.13 8.94
CA LYS A 71 -0.09 12.57 10.12
C LYS A 71 -0.71 11.24 10.55
N LYS A 72 -2.03 11.14 10.54
CA LYS A 72 -2.75 9.90 10.87
C LYS A 72 -2.30 8.74 9.97
N LEU A 73 -2.14 9.00 8.68
CA LEU A 73 -1.72 7.98 7.73
C LEU A 73 -0.23 7.65 7.82
N ILE A 74 0.61 8.66 8.04
CA ILE A 74 2.06 8.47 8.24
C ILE A 74 2.31 7.62 9.49
N ASN A 75 1.65 7.94 10.60
CA ASN A 75 1.77 7.19 11.84
C ASN A 75 1.21 5.76 11.73
N ALA A 76 0.25 5.54 10.83
CA ALA A 76 -0.26 4.21 10.50
C ALA A 76 0.64 3.41 9.53
N GLY A 77 1.86 3.90 9.26
CA GLY A 77 2.81 3.25 8.35
C GLY A 77 2.43 3.45 6.87
N PHE A 78 2.57 4.67 6.38
CA PHE A 78 2.37 4.97 4.96
C PHE A 78 3.32 4.15 4.09
N SER A 79 2.78 3.24 3.30
CA SER A 79 3.51 2.35 2.38
C SER A 79 3.28 2.70 0.90
N GLY A 80 2.72 3.88 0.60
CA GLY A 80 2.41 4.29 -0.78
C GLY A 80 1.15 3.66 -1.38
N VAL A 81 0.53 2.74 -0.65
CA VAL A 81 -0.75 2.13 -1.03
C VAL A 81 -1.85 2.71 -0.15
N PRO A 82 -2.98 3.19 -0.71
CA PRO A 82 -4.11 3.64 0.11
C PRO A 82 -4.57 2.51 1.03
N LYS A 83 -4.41 2.66 2.34
CA LYS A 83 -5.00 1.75 3.33
C LYS A 83 -6.54 1.90 3.40
N ASN A 84 -7.17 2.52 2.41
CA ASN A 84 -8.61 2.78 2.39
C ASN A 84 -9.40 1.61 1.81
N ARG A 85 -8.83 0.42 1.88
CA ARG A 85 -9.54 -0.80 1.56
C ARG A 85 -9.69 -1.58 2.83
N SER A 86 -10.94 -1.71 3.24
CA SER A 86 -11.43 -2.68 4.21
C SER A 86 -10.31 -3.26 5.08
N TYR A 87 -10.36 -3.07 6.38
CA TYR A 87 -9.42 -3.66 7.36
C TYR A 87 -9.46 -5.21 7.32
N MET A 88 -9.33 -5.76 6.12
CA MET A 88 -9.28 -7.19 5.93
C MET A 88 -7.91 -7.67 6.38
N GLN A 89 -7.90 -8.47 7.40
CA GLN A 89 -6.70 -9.16 7.84
C GLN A 89 -6.49 -10.41 7.01
N THR A 90 -5.25 -10.67 6.67
CA THR A 90 -4.85 -11.96 6.10
C THR A 90 -4.03 -12.71 7.13
N LYS A 91 -4.36 -13.98 7.36
CA LYS A 91 -3.52 -14.88 8.15
C LYS A 91 -2.75 -15.79 7.21
N LEU A 92 -1.45 -15.87 7.45
CA LEU A 92 -0.51 -16.68 6.70
C LEU A 92 0.04 -17.77 7.62
N LYS A 93 0.19 -18.98 7.13
CA LYS A 93 1.07 -19.99 7.72
C LYS A 93 2.46 -19.74 7.16
N VAL A 94 3.41 -19.47 8.01
CA VAL A 94 4.78 -19.10 7.62
C VAL A 94 5.77 -20.03 8.33
N ALA A 95 6.66 -20.65 7.58
CA ALA A 95 7.74 -21.42 8.19
C ALA A 95 8.63 -20.50 9.03
N THR A 96 9.03 -20.94 10.21
CA THR A 96 9.67 -20.10 11.23
C THR A 96 10.90 -19.36 10.71
N ASN A 97 11.69 -20.00 9.85
CA ASN A 97 12.86 -19.40 9.21
C ASN A 97 12.52 -18.32 8.16
N PHE A 98 11.25 -18.20 7.73
CA PHE A 98 10.77 -17.17 6.80
C PHE A 98 10.04 -15.99 7.49
N ILE A 99 9.92 -16.00 8.81
CA ILE A 99 9.34 -14.86 9.56
C ILE A 99 10.10 -13.55 9.28
N PRO A 100 11.45 -13.51 9.23
CA PRO A 100 12.18 -12.30 8.86
C PRO A 100 11.76 -11.73 7.50
N SER A 101 11.55 -12.57 6.49
CA SER A 101 11.08 -12.13 5.17
C SER A 101 9.66 -11.58 5.21
N ALA A 102 8.80 -12.09 6.08
CA ALA A 102 7.47 -11.54 6.31
C ALA A 102 7.53 -10.17 7.00
N ILE A 103 8.43 -10.00 7.98
CA ILE A 103 8.68 -8.71 8.64
C ILE A 103 9.20 -7.68 7.62
N GLU A 104 10.16 -8.06 6.80
CA GLU A 104 10.71 -7.20 5.74
C GLU A 104 9.63 -6.74 4.76
N LYS A 105 8.72 -7.64 4.37
CA LYS A 105 7.65 -7.34 3.42
C LYS A 105 6.51 -6.52 4.02
N PHE A 106 6.09 -6.82 5.25
CA PHE A 106 4.87 -6.28 5.85
C PHE A 106 5.10 -5.30 7.00
N GLY A 107 6.35 -5.15 7.44
CA GLY A 107 6.73 -4.30 8.57
C GLY A 107 6.65 -5.01 9.91
N ASN A 108 7.04 -4.29 10.98
CA ASN A 108 7.11 -4.84 12.34
C ASN A 108 5.74 -4.99 13.03
N ASP A 109 4.67 -4.50 12.42
CA ASP A 109 3.31 -4.54 13.00
C ASP A 109 2.60 -5.88 12.78
N ILE A 110 3.32 -6.90 12.29
CA ILE A 110 2.78 -8.24 12.12
C ILE A 110 2.74 -8.97 13.47
N VAL A 111 1.70 -9.79 13.65
CA VAL A 111 1.56 -10.67 14.81
C VAL A 111 1.88 -12.09 14.39
N ALA A 112 2.93 -12.68 14.97
CA ALA A 112 3.31 -14.07 14.71
C ALA A 112 3.04 -14.91 15.95
N ILE A 113 2.21 -15.98 15.79
CA ILE A 113 1.86 -16.92 16.85
C ILE A 113 2.33 -18.32 16.39
N PRO A 114 3.17 -19.02 17.17
CA PRO A 114 3.59 -20.38 16.82
C PRO A 114 2.39 -21.33 16.67
N ILE A 115 2.37 -22.10 15.60
CA ILE A 115 1.44 -23.22 15.38
C ILE A 115 2.09 -24.50 15.89
N ASP A 116 3.34 -24.70 15.50
CA ASP A 116 4.18 -25.85 15.90
C ASP A 116 5.67 -25.44 15.86
N ALA A 117 6.57 -26.43 15.98
CA ALA A 117 8.02 -26.18 15.96
C ALA A 117 8.54 -25.64 14.62
N LYS A 118 7.79 -25.79 13.53
CA LYS A 118 8.23 -25.43 12.16
C LYS A 118 7.49 -24.22 11.59
N PHE A 119 6.26 -23.94 12.05
CA PHE A 119 5.38 -22.95 11.47
C PHE A 119 4.76 -22.02 12.50
N SER A 120 4.50 -20.79 12.07
CA SER A 120 3.76 -19.77 12.81
C SER A 120 2.60 -19.25 11.99
N ALA A 121 1.50 -18.88 12.66
CA ALA A 121 0.43 -18.09 12.07
C ALA A 121 0.84 -16.61 12.14
N VAL A 122 0.99 -15.99 10.99
CA VAL A 122 1.33 -14.56 10.87
C VAL A 122 0.11 -13.81 10.40
N THR A 123 -0.33 -12.83 11.21
CA THR A 123 -1.44 -11.95 10.86
C THR A 123 -0.89 -10.65 10.28
N ILE A 124 -1.33 -10.30 9.09
CA ILE A 124 -1.02 -9.04 8.41
C ILE A 124 -2.28 -8.21 8.23
N ASN A 125 -2.16 -6.88 8.37
CA ASN A 125 -3.26 -5.93 8.18
C ASN A 125 -3.38 -5.52 6.70
N ALA A 126 -3.58 -6.50 5.84
CA ALA A 126 -3.73 -6.31 4.40
C ALA A 126 -4.67 -7.38 3.83
N ALA A 127 -5.41 -7.03 2.78
CA ALA A 127 -6.15 -8.00 1.99
C ALA A 127 -5.19 -8.88 1.18
N PRO A 128 -5.53 -10.15 0.88
CA PRO A 128 -4.71 -11.05 0.09
C PRO A 128 -4.74 -10.68 -1.40
N THR A 129 -4.05 -9.60 -1.76
CA THR A 129 -3.99 -9.11 -3.14
C THR A 129 -3.16 -10.03 -4.05
N PRO A 130 -3.28 -9.88 -5.38
CA PRO A 130 -2.41 -10.60 -6.33
C PRO A 130 -0.91 -10.44 -6.06
N GLU A 131 -0.44 -9.25 -5.64
CA GLU A 131 0.96 -9.00 -5.32
C GLU A 131 1.42 -9.79 -4.10
N ILE A 132 0.59 -9.86 -3.06
CA ILE A 132 0.88 -10.67 -1.87
C ILE A 132 0.92 -12.14 -2.24
N TYR A 133 -0.02 -12.60 -3.06
CA TYR A 133 -0.04 -13.98 -3.53
C TYR A 133 1.21 -14.34 -4.35
N LEU A 134 1.62 -13.50 -5.29
CA LEU A 134 2.84 -13.70 -6.08
C LEU A 134 4.10 -13.70 -5.19
N TRP A 135 4.15 -12.80 -4.20
CA TRP A 135 5.24 -12.80 -3.23
C TRP A 135 5.30 -14.11 -2.46
N MET A 136 4.17 -14.61 -1.95
CA MET A 136 4.10 -15.90 -1.24
C MET A 136 4.53 -17.07 -2.12
N ARG A 137 4.15 -17.07 -3.40
CA ARG A 137 4.49 -18.14 -4.34
C ARG A 137 5.99 -18.31 -4.56
N LYS A 138 6.80 -17.26 -4.34
CA LYS A 138 8.27 -17.35 -4.36
C LYS A 138 8.81 -18.26 -3.26
N PHE A 139 8.07 -18.41 -2.16
CA PHE A 139 8.48 -19.17 -0.98
C PHE A 139 7.63 -20.44 -0.74
N HIS A 140 6.82 -20.84 -1.72
CA HIS A 140 6.01 -22.06 -1.61
C HIS A 140 6.92 -23.30 -1.46
N PRO A 141 6.63 -24.26 -0.56
CA PRO A 141 5.46 -24.34 0.33
C PRO A 141 5.66 -23.70 1.72
N CYS A 142 6.65 -22.83 1.89
CA CYS A 142 6.99 -22.28 3.20
C CYS A 142 6.00 -21.19 3.69
N ILE A 143 5.20 -20.64 2.78
CA ILE A 143 4.18 -19.61 3.09
C ILE A 143 2.88 -19.98 2.38
N GLU A 144 1.78 -20.06 3.14
CA GLU A 144 0.42 -20.39 2.67
C GLU A 144 -0.61 -19.44 3.29
N ILE A 145 -1.75 -19.21 2.62
CA ILE A 145 -2.87 -18.41 3.17
C ILE A 145 -3.73 -19.33 4.06
N LEU A 146 -3.93 -18.91 5.32
CA LEU A 146 -4.88 -19.54 6.23
C LEU A 146 -6.23 -18.85 6.24
N PHE A 147 -6.25 -17.54 6.04
CA PHE A 147 -7.48 -16.74 6.05
C PHE A 147 -7.33 -15.50 5.16
N PRO A 148 -8.34 -15.16 4.36
CA PRO A 148 -9.62 -15.86 4.15
C PRO A 148 -9.42 -17.25 3.50
N GLU A 149 -10.24 -18.22 3.89
CA GLU A 149 -10.09 -19.63 3.44
C GLU A 149 -10.21 -19.80 1.92
N ASP A 150 -11.00 -18.95 1.26
CA ASP A 150 -11.24 -18.98 -0.19
C ASP A 150 -10.22 -18.14 -0.99
N ALA A 151 -9.32 -17.42 -0.30
CA ALA A 151 -8.44 -16.45 -0.95
C ALA A 151 -7.50 -17.12 -1.97
N GLU A 152 -6.93 -18.25 -1.63
CA GLU A 152 -6.03 -18.95 -2.54
C GLU A 152 -6.74 -19.40 -3.81
N GLN A 153 -7.96 -19.94 -3.69
CA GLN A 153 -8.75 -20.37 -4.84
C GLN A 153 -9.17 -19.18 -5.73
N LYS A 154 -9.60 -18.07 -5.14
CA LYS A 154 -9.94 -16.86 -5.87
C LYS A 154 -8.75 -16.29 -6.65
N LEU A 155 -7.58 -16.28 -6.03
CA LEU A 155 -6.36 -15.79 -6.66
C LEU A 155 -5.86 -16.73 -7.77
N ARG A 156 -5.94 -18.05 -7.58
CA ARG A 156 -5.65 -19.03 -8.63
C ARG A 156 -6.57 -18.86 -9.82
N ASN A 157 -7.88 -18.71 -9.60
CA ASN A 157 -8.86 -18.49 -10.66
C ASN A 157 -8.56 -17.19 -11.41
N TYR A 158 -8.26 -16.10 -10.69
CA TYR A 158 -7.89 -14.83 -11.29
C TYR A 158 -6.68 -14.96 -12.24
N PHE A 159 -5.60 -15.58 -11.80
CA PHE A 159 -4.42 -15.79 -12.64
C PHE A 159 -4.68 -16.76 -13.80
N SER A 160 -5.53 -17.76 -13.61
CA SER A 160 -5.94 -18.68 -14.68
C SER A 160 -6.71 -17.95 -15.79
N GLU A 161 -7.62 -17.06 -15.42
CA GLU A 161 -8.39 -16.26 -16.40
C GLU A 161 -7.50 -15.28 -17.17
N ILE A 162 -6.55 -14.63 -16.49
CA ILE A 162 -5.55 -13.77 -17.15
C ILE A 162 -4.71 -14.60 -18.14
N ALA A 163 -4.28 -15.80 -17.77
CA ALA A 163 -3.49 -16.67 -18.65
C ALA A 163 -4.26 -17.09 -19.90
N LYS A 164 -5.60 -17.12 -19.85
CA LYS A 164 -6.48 -17.36 -21.03
C LYS A 164 -6.73 -16.10 -21.87
N GLY A 165 -6.17 -14.95 -21.47
CA GLY A 165 -6.39 -13.66 -22.14
C GLY A 165 -7.69 -12.94 -21.74
N ASN A 166 -8.38 -13.39 -20.69
CA ASN A 166 -9.59 -12.77 -20.23
C ASN A 166 -9.29 -11.52 -19.38
N HIS A 167 -10.08 -10.46 -19.58
CA HIS A 167 -10.05 -9.28 -18.74
C HIS A 167 -10.89 -9.49 -17.48
N VAL A 168 -10.26 -9.70 -16.35
CA VAL A 168 -10.91 -9.91 -15.05
C VAL A 168 -10.38 -8.91 -14.01
N PHE A 169 -11.26 -8.50 -13.10
CA PHE A 169 -10.82 -7.67 -11.98
C PHE A 169 -10.13 -8.51 -10.91
N PRO A 170 -9.03 -8.00 -10.34
CA PRO A 170 -8.36 -8.71 -9.25
C PRO A 170 -9.28 -8.84 -8.03
N PRO A 171 -9.28 -10.01 -7.36
CA PRO A 171 -10.00 -10.17 -6.11
C PRO A 171 -9.38 -9.29 -5.03
N TYR A 172 -10.21 -8.82 -4.09
CA TYR A 172 -9.78 -8.00 -2.94
C TYR A 172 -9.17 -6.63 -3.30
N VAL A 173 -9.49 -6.11 -4.48
CA VAL A 173 -9.05 -4.78 -4.95
C VAL A 173 -10.17 -3.75 -4.90
#